data_23f5e4d8ebde1faee460c971e9501567
#
_entry.id   23f5e4d8ebde1faee460c971e9501567
#
_cell.length_a   1.000
_cell.length_b   1.000
_cell.length_c   1.000
_cell.angle_alpha   90.00
_cell.angle_beta   90.00
_cell.angle_gamma   90.00
#
_symmetry.space_group_name_H-M   'P 1'
#
loop_
_entity.id
_entity.type
_entity.pdbx_description
1 polymer ?
#
loop_
_entity_poly.entity_id
_entity_poly.type
_entity_poly.pdbx_seq_one_letter_code
_entity_poly.pdbx_strand_id
1 'polypeptide(L)'
;EGLKTLKAAKDSWVKIPSHESYNFELIKFALKNFKKIIISAGCLKRNELNNLIKFINSKKEYKKKTCLLHCVSSYPLEPMNCNFEKFYYLKKVYNKVGYSGHFSGIEDAVYALFNNAEIIEKHFTINNKLPGRDNKFALNQKQFSELNKLRILSRHFNKSNGLGLQKCEKDIYKNYRARWSKNIEI
;
A
#
# COMPACT_ATOMS: atom_id res chain seq x y z
N GLU A 1 -22.43 -10.33 -11.58
CA GLU A 1 -22.81 -11.55 -10.85
C GLU A 1 -22.01 -11.67 -9.53
N GLY A 2 -20.67 -11.73 -9.52
CA GLY A 2 -19.83 -11.91 -8.31
C GLY A 2 -20.11 -10.92 -7.18
N LEU A 3 -20.29 -9.62 -7.46
CA LEU A 3 -20.64 -8.65 -6.41
C LEU A 3 -22.02 -8.86 -5.80
N LYS A 4 -22.98 -9.41 -6.56
CA LYS A 4 -24.31 -9.76 -6.01
C LYS A 4 -24.19 -10.94 -5.07
N THR A 5 -23.36 -11.92 -5.40
CA THR A 5 -23.05 -13.08 -4.54
C THR A 5 -22.38 -12.64 -3.24
N LEU A 6 -21.34 -11.79 -3.30
CA LEU A 6 -20.66 -11.25 -2.12
C LEU A 6 -21.62 -10.43 -1.24
N LYS A 7 -22.52 -9.66 -1.83
CA LYS A 7 -23.55 -8.95 -1.09
C LYS A 7 -24.49 -9.91 -0.35
N ALA A 8 -24.91 -11.00 -0.99
CA ALA A 8 -25.73 -12.03 -0.36
C ALA A 8 -25.00 -12.73 0.80
N ALA A 9 -23.68 -12.90 0.70
CA ALA A 9 -22.84 -13.43 1.77
C ALA A 9 -22.61 -12.43 2.93
N LYS A 10 -23.17 -11.20 2.85
CA LYS A 10 -23.03 -10.12 3.84
C LYS A 10 -21.59 -9.64 4.08
N ASP A 11 -20.71 -9.83 3.12
CA ASP A 11 -19.34 -9.30 3.20
C ASP A 11 -19.36 -7.78 3.33
N SER A 12 -18.51 -7.28 4.23
CA SER A 12 -18.38 -5.84 4.44
C SER A 12 -17.31 -5.16 3.57
N TRP A 13 -16.45 -5.97 2.94
CA TRP A 13 -15.34 -5.52 2.11
C TRP A 13 -15.44 -6.11 0.72
N VAL A 14 -14.99 -5.35 -0.28
CA VAL A 14 -14.87 -5.84 -1.64
C VAL A 14 -13.62 -5.29 -2.31
N LYS A 15 -12.96 -6.15 -3.11
CA LYS A 15 -11.82 -5.78 -3.95
C LYS A 15 -12.26 -5.66 -5.40
N ILE A 16 -11.87 -4.55 -6.04
CA ILE A 16 -12.00 -4.31 -7.48
C ILE A 16 -10.60 -4.39 -8.09
N PRO A 17 -10.34 -5.32 -9.00
CA PRO A 17 -9.04 -5.49 -9.63
C PRO A 17 -8.75 -4.39 -10.65
N SER A 18 -7.48 -4.28 -11.07
CA SER A 18 -7.01 -3.23 -11.96
C SER A 18 -7.77 -3.15 -13.29
N HIS A 19 -8.09 -4.30 -13.88
CA HIS A 19 -8.80 -4.37 -15.17
C HIS A 19 -10.28 -3.97 -15.11
N GLU A 20 -10.84 -3.79 -13.89
CA GLU A 20 -12.20 -3.30 -13.64
C GLU A 20 -12.23 -1.89 -13.02
N SER A 21 -11.08 -1.30 -12.77
CA SER A 21 -11.00 0.00 -12.08
C SER A 21 -11.50 1.20 -12.90
N TYR A 22 -11.75 1.03 -14.19
CA TYR A 22 -12.41 2.02 -15.05
C TYR A 22 -13.94 1.84 -15.14
N ASN A 23 -14.47 0.74 -14.61
CA ASN A 23 -15.90 0.39 -14.64
C ASN A 23 -16.65 1.12 -13.52
N PHE A 24 -17.05 2.36 -13.80
CA PHE A 24 -17.71 3.21 -12.79
C PHE A 24 -19.07 2.67 -12.32
N GLU A 25 -19.79 1.91 -13.14
CA GLU A 25 -21.06 1.29 -12.71
C GLU A 25 -20.82 0.19 -11.68
N LEU A 26 -19.77 -0.62 -11.88
CA LEU A 26 -19.32 -1.60 -10.91
C LEU A 26 -18.89 -0.93 -9.60
N ILE A 27 -18.12 0.15 -9.69
CA ILE A 27 -17.66 0.91 -8.52
C ILE A 27 -18.84 1.55 -7.79
N LYS A 28 -19.81 2.15 -8.48
CA LYS A 28 -21.04 2.69 -7.88
C LYS A 28 -21.83 1.61 -7.13
N PHE A 29 -22.00 0.44 -7.75
CA PHE A 29 -22.66 -0.68 -7.10
C PHE A 29 -21.93 -1.10 -5.82
N ALA A 30 -20.60 -1.21 -5.87
CA ALA A 30 -19.78 -1.54 -4.71
C ALA A 30 -19.91 -0.48 -3.59
N LEU A 31 -19.82 0.81 -3.92
CA LEU A 31 -19.96 1.93 -2.99
C LEU A 31 -21.33 1.94 -2.28
N LYS A 32 -22.39 1.53 -2.98
CA LYS A 32 -23.75 1.45 -2.41
C LYS A 32 -23.91 0.29 -1.44
N ASN A 33 -23.25 -0.84 -1.69
CA ASN A 33 -23.56 -2.11 -1.02
C ASN A 33 -22.53 -2.58 0.00
N PHE A 34 -21.29 -2.02 -0.02
CA PHE A 34 -20.21 -2.45 0.87
C PHE A 34 -19.73 -1.32 1.78
N LYS A 35 -19.19 -1.68 2.95
CA LYS A 35 -18.65 -0.72 3.92
C LYS A 35 -17.28 -0.20 3.53
N LYS A 36 -16.45 -1.06 2.89
CA LYS A 36 -15.10 -0.72 2.44
C LYS A 36 -14.83 -1.30 1.06
N ILE A 37 -14.13 -0.53 0.24
CA ILE A 37 -13.80 -0.89 -1.14
C ILE A 37 -12.31 -0.68 -1.33
N ILE A 38 -11.67 -1.69 -1.88
CA ILE A 38 -10.26 -1.66 -2.25
C ILE A 38 -10.21 -1.69 -3.78
N ILE A 39 -9.59 -0.71 -4.40
CA ILE A 39 -9.49 -0.61 -5.87
C ILE A 39 -8.01 -0.59 -6.26
N SER A 40 -7.57 -1.58 -7.03
CA SER A 40 -6.26 -1.53 -7.65
C SER A 40 -6.26 -0.61 -8.87
N ALA A 41 -5.31 0.32 -8.91
CA ALA A 41 -5.19 1.34 -9.96
C ALA A 41 -4.09 0.98 -10.99
N GLY A 42 -3.90 -0.31 -11.27
CA GLY A 42 -3.10 -0.78 -12.41
C GLY A 42 -3.85 -0.64 -13.74
N CYS A 43 -3.18 -0.91 -14.86
CA CYS A 43 -3.76 -0.92 -16.20
C CYS A 43 -4.58 0.34 -16.59
N LEU A 44 -4.28 1.49 -15.99
CA LEU A 44 -4.93 2.76 -16.26
C LEU A 44 -3.98 3.73 -16.94
N LYS A 45 -4.45 4.37 -18.01
CA LYS A 45 -3.82 5.59 -18.54
C LYS A 45 -3.95 6.72 -17.55
N ARG A 46 -3.11 7.76 -17.67
CA ARG A 46 -3.10 8.89 -16.72
C ARG A 46 -4.46 9.60 -16.60
N ASN A 47 -5.15 9.82 -17.73
CA ASN A 47 -6.47 10.42 -17.75
C ASN A 47 -7.53 9.54 -17.05
N GLU A 48 -7.48 8.22 -17.23
CA GLU A 48 -8.38 7.27 -16.58
C GLU A 48 -8.15 7.24 -15.06
N LEU A 49 -6.88 7.24 -14.63
CA LEU A 49 -6.51 7.35 -13.22
C LEU A 49 -7.06 8.64 -12.60
N ASN A 50 -6.89 9.78 -13.28
CA ASN A 50 -7.40 11.07 -12.81
C ASN A 50 -8.92 11.08 -12.72
N ASN A 51 -9.62 10.46 -13.69
CA ASN A 51 -11.08 10.32 -13.66
C ASN A 51 -11.54 9.44 -12.49
N LEU A 52 -10.85 8.34 -12.22
CA LEU A 52 -11.12 7.49 -11.05
C LEU A 52 -10.95 8.28 -9.74
N ILE A 53 -9.85 9.02 -9.58
CA ILE A 53 -9.58 9.85 -8.41
C ILE A 53 -10.65 10.93 -8.24
N LYS A 54 -11.00 11.63 -9.32
CA LYS A 54 -12.06 12.63 -9.35
C LYS A 54 -13.40 12.05 -8.94
N PHE A 55 -13.73 10.88 -9.47
CA PHE A 55 -14.98 10.19 -9.14
C PHE A 55 -15.05 9.81 -7.66
N ILE A 56 -13.99 9.21 -7.10
CA ILE A 56 -13.96 8.83 -5.69
C ILE A 56 -13.99 10.08 -4.78
N ASN A 57 -13.33 11.15 -5.17
CA ASN A 57 -13.33 12.41 -4.41
C ASN A 57 -14.64 13.20 -4.54
N SER A 58 -15.55 12.85 -5.48
CA SER A 58 -16.80 13.58 -5.72
C SER A 58 -17.77 13.57 -4.53
N LYS A 59 -17.66 12.57 -3.64
CA LYS A 59 -18.47 12.47 -2.43
C LYS A 59 -17.61 12.08 -1.23
N LYS A 60 -17.79 12.74 -0.10
CA LYS A 60 -17.08 12.47 1.16
C LYS A 60 -17.22 10.99 1.59
N GLU A 61 -18.41 10.41 1.39
CA GLU A 61 -18.69 9.01 1.68
C GLU A 61 -17.85 8.06 0.80
N TYR A 62 -17.72 8.32 -0.50
CA TYR A 62 -16.93 7.51 -1.42
C TYR A 62 -15.46 7.52 -0.99
N LYS A 63 -14.93 8.71 -0.71
CA LYS A 63 -13.56 8.87 -0.21
C LYS A 63 -13.34 8.13 1.11
N LYS A 64 -14.29 8.14 2.04
CA LYS A 64 -14.19 7.45 3.33
C LYS A 64 -14.15 5.93 3.18
N LYS A 65 -14.94 5.38 2.25
CA LYS A 65 -15.07 3.93 2.03
C LYS A 65 -13.92 3.33 1.22
N THR A 66 -13.21 4.10 0.39
CA THR A 66 -12.28 3.58 -0.62
C THR A 66 -10.84 3.64 -0.15
N CYS A 67 -10.06 2.60 -0.48
CA CYS A 67 -8.60 2.59 -0.50
C CYS A 67 -8.13 2.30 -1.93
N LEU A 68 -7.23 3.12 -2.46
CA LEU A 68 -6.60 2.91 -3.77
C LEU A 68 -5.28 2.16 -3.59
N LEU A 69 -5.08 1.08 -4.34
CA LEU A 69 -3.79 0.40 -4.37
C LEU A 69 -3.01 0.81 -5.63
N HIS A 70 -1.80 1.33 -5.43
CA HIS A 70 -0.83 1.33 -6.51
C HIS A 70 -0.57 -0.11 -6.95
N CYS A 71 -0.57 -0.33 -8.25
CA CYS A 71 -0.40 -1.65 -8.84
C CYS A 71 0.22 -1.50 -10.24
N VAL A 72 1.11 -2.42 -10.59
CA VAL A 72 1.54 -2.68 -11.96
C VAL A 72 1.16 -4.11 -12.29
N SER A 73 0.31 -4.29 -13.31
CA SER A 73 -0.25 -5.59 -13.67
C SER A 73 0.69 -6.35 -14.63
N SER A 74 1.80 -6.83 -14.07
CA SER A 74 2.77 -7.72 -14.71
C SER A 74 3.06 -8.88 -13.75
N TYR A 75 3.14 -10.12 -14.24
CA TYR A 75 3.13 -11.35 -13.44
C TYR A 75 4.21 -12.35 -13.91
N PRO A 76 5.37 -12.47 -13.22
CA PRO A 76 5.85 -11.64 -12.12
C PRO A 76 6.21 -10.22 -12.56
N LEU A 77 6.37 -9.32 -11.58
CA LEU A 77 6.82 -7.96 -11.81
C LEU A 77 8.33 -7.87 -11.62
N GLU A 78 9.02 -7.30 -12.59
CA GLU A 78 10.44 -6.96 -12.46
C GLU A 78 10.64 -5.70 -11.60
N PRO A 79 11.70 -5.62 -10.77
CA PRO A 79 11.91 -4.50 -9.86
C PRO A 79 11.91 -3.13 -10.53
N MET A 80 12.56 -3.01 -11.70
CA MET A 80 12.64 -1.75 -12.46
C MET A 80 11.27 -1.23 -12.94
N ASN A 81 10.27 -2.11 -12.99
CA ASN A 81 8.92 -1.80 -13.45
C ASN A 81 7.95 -1.50 -12.30
N CYS A 82 8.39 -1.48 -11.04
CA CYS A 82 7.52 -1.24 -9.89
C CYS A 82 6.86 0.15 -9.89
N ASN A 83 7.47 1.11 -10.58
CA ASN A 83 6.93 2.46 -10.81
C ASN A 83 6.35 3.14 -9.56
N PHE A 84 7.14 3.24 -8.49
CA PHE A 84 6.73 3.87 -7.24
C PHE A 84 6.45 5.38 -7.37
N GLU A 85 6.85 6.04 -8.46
CA GLU A 85 6.41 7.41 -8.78
C GLU A 85 4.88 7.51 -8.77
N LYS A 86 4.19 6.52 -9.35
CA LYS A 86 2.73 6.45 -9.33
C LYS A 86 2.17 6.28 -7.91
N PHE A 87 2.85 5.54 -7.03
CA PHE A 87 2.48 5.41 -5.63
C PHE A 87 2.56 6.76 -4.90
N TYR A 88 3.65 7.49 -5.09
CA TYR A 88 3.83 8.82 -4.50
C TYR A 88 2.83 9.84 -5.06
N TYR A 89 2.57 9.79 -6.37
CA TYR A 89 1.51 10.61 -6.96
C TYR A 89 0.15 10.34 -6.32
N LEU A 90 -0.23 9.07 -6.18
CA LEU A 90 -1.47 8.70 -5.50
C LEU A 90 -1.53 9.24 -4.07
N LYS A 91 -0.45 9.08 -3.29
CA LYS A 91 -0.38 9.61 -1.92
C LYS A 91 -0.50 11.14 -1.84
N LYS A 92 -0.04 11.85 -2.85
CA LYS A 92 -0.17 13.32 -2.92
C LYS A 92 -1.62 13.76 -3.16
N VAL A 93 -2.38 13.01 -3.95
CA VAL A 93 -3.74 13.40 -4.40
C VAL A 93 -4.86 12.64 -3.68
N TYR A 94 -4.52 11.58 -2.95
CA TYR A 94 -5.46 10.74 -2.22
C TYR A 94 -4.85 10.25 -0.92
N ASN A 95 -5.64 10.20 0.16
CA ASN A 95 -5.09 9.96 1.51
C ASN A 95 -5.02 8.49 1.93
N LYS A 96 -5.79 7.59 1.31
CA LYS A 96 -5.82 6.15 1.64
C LYS A 96 -5.23 5.35 0.49
N VAL A 97 -3.91 5.18 0.50
CA VAL A 97 -3.18 4.50 -0.56
C VAL A 97 -2.47 3.28 -0.01
N GLY A 98 -2.65 2.15 -0.67
CA GLY A 98 -1.94 0.89 -0.43
C GLY A 98 -1.16 0.46 -1.66
N TYR A 99 -0.67 -0.77 -1.63
CA TYR A 99 0.13 -1.38 -2.68
C TYR A 99 -0.33 -2.80 -2.97
N SER A 100 -0.48 -3.13 -4.25
CA SER A 100 -0.73 -4.49 -4.76
C SER A 100 0.47 -4.93 -5.59
N GLY A 101 1.26 -5.84 -5.05
CA GLY A 101 2.56 -6.20 -5.58
C GLY A 101 2.62 -7.59 -6.20
N HIS A 102 3.32 -7.70 -7.34
CA HIS A 102 3.49 -8.94 -8.11
C HIS A 102 4.96 -9.36 -8.28
N PHE A 103 5.88 -8.72 -7.57
CA PHE A 103 7.27 -9.13 -7.47
C PHE A 103 7.40 -10.47 -6.72
N SER A 104 8.35 -11.32 -7.14
CA SER A 104 8.61 -12.64 -6.53
C SER A 104 9.39 -12.53 -5.23
N GLY A 105 8.86 -11.80 -4.24
CA GLY A 105 9.51 -11.55 -2.97
C GLY A 105 8.68 -10.57 -2.15
N ILE A 106 9.23 -10.11 -1.05
CA ILE A 106 8.57 -9.17 -0.13
C ILE A 106 9.06 -7.72 -0.27
N GLU A 107 10.14 -7.49 -1.00
CA GLU A 107 10.90 -6.23 -1.02
C GLU A 107 10.07 -5.07 -1.52
N ASP A 108 9.26 -5.27 -2.58
CA ASP A 108 8.33 -4.28 -3.10
C ASP A 108 7.27 -3.87 -2.07
N ALA A 109 6.73 -4.86 -1.35
CA ALA A 109 5.75 -4.65 -0.30
C ALA A 109 6.37 -3.99 0.95
N VAL A 110 7.59 -4.37 1.32
CA VAL A 110 8.36 -3.74 2.40
C VAL A 110 8.63 -2.28 2.07
N TYR A 111 9.07 -2.00 0.84
CA TYR A 111 9.28 -0.62 0.40
C TYR A 111 7.98 0.21 0.51
N ALA A 112 6.84 -0.34 0.08
CA ALA A 112 5.56 0.32 0.23
C ALA A 112 5.17 0.56 1.70
N LEU A 113 5.41 -0.41 2.59
CA LEU A 113 5.13 -0.31 4.03
C LEU A 113 5.91 0.83 4.69
N PHE A 114 7.22 0.92 4.41
CA PHE A 114 8.06 1.98 4.96
C PHE A 114 7.75 3.37 4.33
N ASN A 115 7.00 3.38 3.22
CA ASN A 115 6.43 4.60 2.64
C ASN A 115 4.94 4.80 3.01
N ASN A 116 4.49 4.24 4.15
CA ASN A 116 3.14 4.42 4.69
C ASN A 116 2.02 3.91 3.76
N ALA A 117 2.17 2.74 3.16
CA ALA A 117 1.07 2.06 2.51
C ALA A 117 0.03 1.59 3.55
N GLU A 118 -1.24 1.92 3.35
CA GLU A 118 -2.36 1.55 4.24
C GLU A 118 -2.67 0.04 4.20
N ILE A 119 -2.57 -0.54 3.01
CA ILE A 119 -2.89 -1.95 2.73
C ILE A 119 -1.81 -2.50 1.81
N ILE A 120 -1.39 -3.73 2.09
CA ILE A 120 -0.56 -4.52 1.18
C ILE A 120 -1.38 -5.70 0.69
N GLU A 121 -1.35 -5.93 -0.61
CA GLU A 121 -1.91 -7.10 -1.28
C GLU A 121 -0.79 -7.85 -2.00
N LYS A 122 -0.68 -9.14 -1.74
CA LYS A 122 0.30 -10.04 -2.37
C LYS A 122 -0.36 -11.39 -2.65
N HIS A 123 0.03 -12.05 -3.72
CA HIS A 123 -0.32 -13.43 -3.97
C HIS A 123 0.26 -14.32 -2.86
N PHE A 124 -0.52 -15.31 -2.42
CA PHE A 124 -0.13 -16.27 -1.40
C PHE A 124 -0.31 -17.69 -1.91
N THR A 125 0.62 -18.56 -1.56
CA THR A 125 0.54 -20.01 -1.82
C THR A 125 1.06 -20.81 -0.64
N ILE A 126 0.51 -21.99 -0.45
CA ILE A 126 1.04 -22.98 0.51
C ILE A 126 2.27 -23.70 -0.04
N ASN A 127 2.42 -23.74 -1.38
CA ASN A 127 3.55 -24.38 -2.03
C ASN A 127 3.73 -23.81 -3.45
N ASN A 128 4.90 -23.21 -3.73
CA ASN A 128 5.22 -22.62 -5.03
C ASN A 128 5.33 -23.64 -6.17
N LYS A 129 5.40 -24.95 -5.86
CA LYS A 129 5.45 -26.04 -6.86
C LYS A 129 4.06 -26.52 -7.30
N LEU A 130 2.98 -26.04 -6.65
CA LEU A 130 1.63 -26.39 -7.07
C LEU A 130 1.33 -25.87 -8.47
N PRO A 131 0.50 -26.59 -9.27
CA PRO A 131 0.07 -26.12 -10.56
C PRO A 131 -0.73 -24.81 -10.39
N GLY A 132 -0.52 -23.88 -11.30
CA GLY A 132 -1.19 -22.59 -11.31
C GLY A 132 -0.25 -21.48 -11.77
N ARG A 133 -0.81 -20.55 -12.54
CA ARG A 133 -0.04 -19.49 -13.18
C ARG A 133 0.74 -18.63 -12.17
N ASP A 134 0.12 -18.31 -11.04
CA ASP A 134 0.61 -17.34 -10.08
C ASP A 134 1.36 -17.97 -8.90
N ASN A 135 1.30 -19.29 -8.72
CA ASN A 135 1.96 -19.99 -7.63
C ASN A 135 3.49 -19.80 -7.59
N LYS A 136 4.12 -19.70 -8.78
CA LYS A 136 5.58 -19.61 -8.91
C LYS A 136 6.17 -18.37 -8.22
N PHE A 137 5.47 -17.24 -8.23
CA PHE A 137 5.92 -15.96 -7.65
C PHE A 137 5.13 -15.54 -6.40
N ALA A 138 4.10 -16.30 -6.01
CA ALA A 138 3.34 -16.03 -4.81
C ALA A 138 4.20 -16.21 -3.54
N LEU A 139 3.91 -15.42 -2.51
CA LEU A 139 4.57 -15.57 -1.22
C LEU A 139 4.12 -16.85 -0.53
N ASN A 140 5.06 -17.58 0.03
CA ASN A 140 4.76 -18.69 0.93
C ASN A 140 4.54 -18.22 2.38
N GLN A 141 4.18 -19.13 3.26
CA GLN A 141 3.90 -18.83 4.67
C GLN A 141 5.07 -18.13 5.39
N LYS A 142 6.31 -18.55 5.14
CA LYS A 142 7.50 -17.96 5.77
C LYS A 142 7.68 -16.51 5.34
N GLN A 143 7.63 -16.23 4.05
CA GLN A 143 7.75 -14.90 3.48
C GLN A 143 6.61 -13.99 3.96
N PHE A 144 5.37 -14.51 4.03
CA PHE A 144 4.23 -13.72 4.51
C PHE A 144 4.34 -13.39 6.00
N SER A 145 4.87 -14.32 6.80
CA SER A 145 5.16 -14.09 8.22
C SER A 145 6.23 -13.01 8.41
N GLU A 146 7.29 -13.06 7.60
CA GLU A 146 8.35 -12.04 7.60
C GLU A 146 7.79 -10.66 7.21
N LEU A 147 7.03 -10.58 6.13
CA LEU A 147 6.36 -9.35 5.71
C LEU A 147 5.48 -8.78 6.82
N ASN A 148 4.77 -9.64 7.57
CA ASN A 148 3.94 -9.19 8.69
C ASN A 148 4.77 -8.62 9.85
N LYS A 149 5.93 -9.20 10.17
CA LYS A 149 6.87 -8.64 11.16
C LYS A 149 7.35 -7.26 10.72
N LEU A 150 7.74 -7.10 9.46
CA LEU A 150 8.18 -5.82 8.91
C LEU A 150 7.04 -4.79 8.85
N ARG A 151 5.79 -5.22 8.63
CA ARG A 151 4.61 -4.36 8.74
C ARG A 151 4.44 -3.77 10.16
N ILE A 152 4.70 -4.56 11.19
CA ILE A 152 4.64 -4.07 12.57
C ILE A 152 5.78 -3.06 12.79
N LEU A 153 6.99 -3.40 12.36
CA LEU A 153 8.17 -2.57 12.51
C LEU A 153 8.02 -1.23 11.76
N SER A 154 7.52 -1.25 10.52
CA SER A 154 7.33 -0.03 9.71
C SER A 154 6.44 1.02 10.39
N ARG A 155 5.45 0.59 11.19
CA ARG A 155 4.61 1.51 11.97
C ARG A 155 5.39 2.29 13.02
N HIS A 156 6.42 1.68 13.61
CA HIS A 156 7.29 2.36 14.57
C HIS A 156 8.22 3.35 13.86
N PHE A 157 8.82 2.95 12.74
CA PHE A 157 9.69 3.83 11.95
C PHE A 157 8.92 5.02 11.34
N ASN A 158 7.69 4.80 10.91
CA ASN A 158 6.86 5.84 10.31
C ASN A 158 6.17 6.75 11.35
N LYS A 159 6.38 6.51 12.64
CA LYS A 159 5.82 7.35 13.71
C LYS A 159 6.59 8.66 13.78
N SER A 160 5.90 9.77 13.60
CA SER A 160 6.49 11.08 13.85
C SER A 160 6.60 11.36 15.33
N ASN A 161 7.79 11.75 15.78
CA ASN A 161 8.05 12.23 17.13
C ASN A 161 8.41 13.73 17.14
N GLY A 162 8.13 14.44 16.03
CA GLY A 162 8.49 15.84 15.84
C GLY A 162 9.94 16.04 15.41
N LEU A 163 10.32 17.31 15.24
CA LEU A 163 11.65 17.71 14.75
C LEU A 163 12.61 18.08 15.88
N GLY A 164 12.13 18.13 17.13
CA GLY A 164 12.94 18.52 18.27
C GLY A 164 13.80 17.38 18.84
N LEU A 165 14.61 17.72 19.83
CA LEU A 165 15.45 16.77 20.57
C LEU A 165 14.60 15.65 21.18
N GLN A 166 14.91 14.44 20.82
CA GLN A 166 14.20 13.25 21.30
C GLN A 166 14.60 12.91 22.76
N LYS A 167 13.68 12.28 23.49
CA LYS A 167 13.96 11.90 24.89
C LYS A 167 15.17 11.00 25.04
N CYS A 168 15.42 10.10 24.10
CA CYS A 168 16.56 9.19 24.09
C CYS A 168 17.91 9.88 23.84
N GLU A 169 17.90 11.10 23.29
CA GLU A 169 19.14 11.87 23.00
C GLU A 169 19.57 12.77 24.17
N LYS A 170 18.76 12.89 25.25
CA LYS A 170 19.02 13.85 26.33
C LYS A 170 20.38 13.66 27.00
N ASP A 171 20.82 12.42 27.20
CA ASP A 171 22.10 12.12 27.78
C ASP A 171 23.26 12.60 26.91
N ILE A 172 23.21 12.27 25.62
CA ILE A 172 24.20 12.70 24.63
C ILE A 172 24.21 14.23 24.53
N TYR A 173 23.02 14.84 24.46
CA TYR A 173 22.90 16.31 24.41
C TYR A 173 23.55 17.00 25.61
N LYS A 174 23.32 16.47 26.82
CA LYS A 174 23.84 17.07 28.06
C LYS A 174 25.33 16.83 28.29
N ASN A 175 25.82 15.61 28.02
CA ASN A 175 27.12 15.16 28.48
C ASN A 175 28.17 15.12 27.38
N TYR A 176 27.78 15.05 26.10
CA TYR A 176 28.70 14.85 24.98
C TYR A 176 28.67 15.96 23.92
N ARG A 177 27.59 16.75 23.87
CA ARG A 177 27.49 17.85 22.91
C ARG A 177 28.61 18.86 23.13
N ALA A 178 29.30 19.22 22.03
CA ALA A 178 30.39 20.18 22.02
C ALA A 178 31.56 19.85 22.97
N ARG A 179 31.71 18.57 23.38
CA ARG A 179 32.75 18.14 24.30
C ARG A 179 34.17 18.53 23.89
N TRP A 180 34.43 18.50 22.58
CA TRP A 180 35.75 18.78 22.00
C TRP A 180 35.93 20.24 21.55
N SER A 181 34.87 21.00 21.40
CA SER A 181 34.93 22.40 20.98
C SER A 181 35.53 23.35 22.01
N LYS A 182 35.52 22.97 23.30
CA LYS A 182 36.11 23.78 24.37
C LYS A 182 37.63 23.81 24.35
N ASN A 183 38.28 22.95 23.58
CA ASN A 183 39.74 22.83 23.49
C ASN A 183 40.26 23.28 22.11
N ILE A 184 39.44 23.86 21.25
CA ILE A 184 39.87 24.45 20.00
C ILE A 184 40.11 25.93 20.25
N GLU A 185 41.36 26.31 20.50
CA GLU A 185 41.80 27.69 20.43
C GLU A 185 41.74 28.11 18.96
N ILE A 186 40.90 29.12 18.63
CA ILE A 186 40.79 29.71 17.31
C ILE A 186 41.76 30.86 17.22
#